data_b15797201f6eca25ae06d0c930ad0e17
#
_entry.id   b15797201f6eca25ae06d0c930ad0e17
#
_cell.length_a   1.000
_cell.length_b   1.000
_cell.length_c   1.000
_cell.angle_alpha   90.00
_cell.angle_beta   90.00
_cell.angle_gamma   90.00
#
_symmetry.space_group_name_H-M   'P 1'
#
loop_
_entity.id
_entity.type
_entity.pdbx_description
1 polymer ?
#
loop_
_entity_poly.entity_id
_entity_poly.type
_entity_poly.pdbx_seq_one_letter_code
_entity_poly.pdbx_strand_id
1 'polypeptide(L)'
;LLPYHRQHSAERIVFYPHFNHFVTPGWLDKHLPWRRSPRAHPWLDDMLLVAPSPAFLATLPHGKLPERQDFYRYGPDHAGRIRAWETAIAECGRFAAAVLGWMERPDPTLIEPI
;
A
#
# COMPACT_ATOMS: atom_id res chain seq x y z
N LEU A 1 -5.25 -13.15 11.28
CA LEU A 1 -4.63 -12.03 11.98
C LEU A 1 -3.49 -12.56 12.81
N LEU A 2 -2.26 -12.26 12.42
CA LEU A 2 -1.14 -12.43 13.32
C LEU A 2 -1.30 -11.38 14.42
N PRO A 3 -1.49 -11.77 15.69
CA PRO A 3 -1.46 -10.81 16.78
C PRO A 3 -0.03 -10.29 16.85
N TYR A 4 0.20 -9.09 16.35
CA TYR A 4 1.43 -8.39 16.67
C TYR A 4 1.39 -8.07 18.16
N HIS A 5 2.04 -8.91 18.96
CA HIS A 5 2.27 -8.61 20.34
C HIS A 5 3.22 -7.42 20.40
N ARG A 6 2.64 -6.25 20.52
CA ARG A 6 3.33 -5.01 20.69
C ARG A 6 3.97 -5.01 22.08
N GLN A 7 5.27 -5.11 22.14
CA GLN A 7 5.98 -4.60 23.30
C GLN A 7 5.99 -3.08 23.14
N HIS A 8 5.20 -2.39 23.96
CA HIS A 8 5.22 -0.94 24.04
C HIS A 8 6.65 -0.47 24.33
N SER A 9 7.34 0.01 23.34
CA SER A 9 8.52 0.84 23.51
C SER A 9 8.29 2.11 22.70
N ALA A 10 8.42 3.26 23.32
CA ALA A 10 8.24 4.57 22.71
C ALA A 10 9.20 4.87 21.52
N GLU A 11 10.07 3.94 21.19
CA GLU A 11 11.14 4.08 20.20
C GLU A 11 10.95 3.22 18.96
N ARG A 12 9.79 2.58 18.77
CA ARG A 12 9.58 1.66 17.63
C ARG A 12 8.39 2.07 16.80
N ILE A 13 8.62 2.21 15.50
CA ILE A 13 7.56 2.42 14.50
C ILE A 13 7.37 1.11 13.73
N VAL A 14 6.12 0.72 13.53
CA VAL A 14 5.75 -0.38 12.65
C VAL A 14 5.61 0.17 11.24
N PHE A 15 6.56 -0.16 10.38
CA PHE A 15 6.49 0.19 8.96
C PHE A 15 5.59 -0.83 8.24
N TYR A 16 4.47 -0.35 7.67
CA TYR A 16 3.46 -1.18 7.03
C TYR A 16 3.25 -0.77 5.57
N PRO A 17 4.01 -1.35 4.62
CA PRO A 17 3.76 -1.15 3.20
C PRO A 17 2.47 -1.87 2.79
N HIS A 18 1.59 -1.14 2.13
CA HIS A 18 0.30 -1.65 1.70
C HIS A 18 -0.08 -1.11 0.30
N PHE A 19 -0.92 -1.83 -0.40
CA PHE A 19 -1.41 -1.41 -1.72
C PHE A 19 -2.58 -0.42 -1.67
N ASN A 20 -3.15 -0.20 -0.50
CA ASN A 20 -4.24 0.74 -0.23
C ASN A 20 -3.87 1.70 0.88
N HIS A 21 -4.50 2.88 0.88
CA HIS A 21 -4.37 3.90 1.91
C HIS A 21 -5.25 3.65 3.15
N PHE A 22 -5.85 2.48 3.28
CA PHE A 22 -6.66 2.09 4.44
C PHE A 22 -6.26 0.72 4.95
N VAL A 23 -6.35 0.55 6.27
CA VAL A 23 -6.08 -0.72 6.95
C VAL A 23 -7.38 -1.50 7.06
N THR A 24 -7.34 -2.78 6.66
CA THR A 24 -8.47 -3.70 6.85
C THR A 24 -8.12 -4.65 7.99
N PRO A 25 -8.73 -4.50 9.17
CA PRO A 25 -8.33 -5.25 10.38
C PRO A 25 -8.53 -6.75 10.26
N GLY A 26 -9.53 -7.18 9.52
CA GLY A 26 -9.86 -8.58 9.36
C GLY A 26 -10.23 -8.98 7.94
N TRP A 27 -10.11 -10.27 7.64
CA TRP A 27 -10.42 -10.78 6.31
C TRP A 27 -11.89 -10.52 5.90
N LEU A 28 -12.82 -10.58 6.85
CA LEU A 28 -14.24 -10.29 6.61
C LEU A 28 -14.49 -8.79 6.45
N ASP A 29 -13.68 -7.94 7.08
CA ASP A 29 -13.90 -6.49 7.10
C ASP A 29 -13.68 -5.84 5.73
N LYS A 30 -13.00 -6.51 4.81
CA LYS A 30 -12.87 -6.05 3.42
C LYS A 30 -14.22 -5.98 2.68
N HIS A 31 -15.20 -6.78 3.12
CA HIS A 31 -16.57 -6.81 2.57
C HIS A 31 -17.54 -5.90 3.31
N LEU A 32 -17.11 -5.29 4.43
CA LEU A 32 -17.90 -4.44 5.29
C LEU A 32 -17.35 -3.01 5.29
N PRO A 33 -17.77 -2.14 4.34
CA PRO A 33 -17.17 -0.81 4.17
C PRO A 33 -17.12 0.04 5.43
N TRP A 34 -18.13 -0.10 6.31
CA TRP A 34 -18.21 0.65 7.57
C TRP A 34 -17.22 0.17 8.64
N ARG A 35 -16.55 -0.97 8.43
CA ARG A 35 -15.52 -1.51 9.32
C ARG A 35 -14.10 -1.29 8.82
N ARG A 36 -13.93 -0.63 7.68
CA ARG A 36 -12.63 -0.41 7.04
C ARG A 36 -11.79 0.70 7.67
N SER A 37 -12.38 1.50 8.53
CA SER A 37 -11.67 2.59 9.19
C SER A 37 -11.62 2.31 10.69
N PRO A 38 -10.59 1.64 11.18
CA PRO A 38 -10.38 1.47 12.62
C PRO A 38 -9.88 2.78 13.21
N ARG A 39 -10.76 3.79 13.23
CA ARG A 39 -10.47 5.02 13.95
C ARG A 39 -10.18 4.67 15.40
N ALA A 40 -9.01 5.06 15.88
CA ALA A 40 -8.60 4.88 17.26
C ALA A 40 -8.40 3.42 17.73
N HIS A 41 -7.75 2.58 16.93
CA HIS A 41 -7.27 1.31 17.44
C HIS A 41 -5.84 1.49 17.98
N PRO A 42 -5.57 1.17 19.27
CA PRO A 42 -4.24 1.38 19.89
C PRO A 42 -3.09 0.70 19.13
N TRP A 43 -3.37 -0.28 18.30
CA TRP A 43 -2.36 -0.97 17.47
C TRP A 43 -1.88 -0.14 16.28
N LEU A 44 -2.56 0.96 15.97
CA LEU A 44 -2.22 1.82 14.84
C LEU A 44 -1.40 3.04 15.26
N ASP A 45 -1.30 3.32 16.57
CA ASP A 45 -0.64 4.53 17.07
C ASP A 45 0.83 4.64 16.66
N ASP A 46 1.52 3.50 16.50
CA ASP A 46 2.92 3.47 16.08
C ASP A 46 3.08 2.89 14.67
N MET A 47 2.02 2.87 13.86
CA MET A 47 2.06 2.34 12.51
C MET A 47 2.26 3.47 11.49
N LEU A 48 3.28 3.31 10.67
CA LEU A 48 3.47 4.11 9.46
C LEU A 48 2.99 3.31 8.26
N LEU A 49 1.82 3.65 7.75
CA LEU A 49 1.27 3.07 6.53
C LEU A 49 1.89 3.77 5.32
N VAL A 50 2.48 2.99 4.42
CA VAL A 50 2.98 3.48 3.13
C VAL A 50 2.19 2.84 2.01
N ALA A 51 1.51 3.66 1.23
CA ALA A 51 0.69 3.19 0.12
C ALA A 51 0.92 4.05 -1.14
N PRO A 52 0.69 3.50 -2.35
CA PRO A 52 0.76 4.26 -3.58
C PRO A 52 -0.27 5.40 -3.57
N SER A 53 0.18 6.61 -3.89
CA SER A 53 -0.71 7.76 -4.04
C SER A 53 -1.55 7.63 -5.32
N PRO A 54 -2.71 8.32 -5.41
CA PRO A 54 -3.48 8.38 -6.65
C PRO A 54 -2.66 8.91 -7.83
N ALA A 55 -1.77 9.88 -7.59
CA ALA A 55 -0.88 10.42 -8.62
C ALA A 55 0.10 9.35 -9.14
N PHE A 56 0.68 8.55 -8.27
CA PHE A 56 1.52 7.41 -8.67
C PHE A 56 0.72 6.37 -9.44
N LEU A 57 -0.46 5.99 -8.95
CA LEU A 57 -1.32 5.01 -9.64
C LEU A 57 -1.66 5.47 -11.06
N ALA A 58 -1.87 6.76 -11.28
CA ALA A 58 -2.16 7.32 -12.61
C ALA A 58 -1.01 7.13 -13.61
N THR A 59 0.22 6.89 -13.16
CA THR A 59 1.37 6.59 -14.04
C THR A 59 1.39 5.14 -14.51
N LEU A 60 0.63 4.26 -13.84
CA LEU A 60 0.60 2.84 -14.13
C LEU A 60 -0.39 2.50 -15.25
N PRO A 61 -0.17 1.40 -16.00
CA PRO A 61 -1.16 0.88 -16.93
C PRO A 61 -2.52 0.70 -16.23
N HIS A 62 -3.57 1.22 -16.86
CA HIS A 62 -4.95 1.22 -16.33
C HIS A 62 -5.14 2.00 -15.01
N GLY A 63 -4.19 2.81 -14.57
CA GLY A 63 -4.29 3.61 -13.35
C GLY A 63 -4.35 2.79 -12.07
N LYS A 64 -3.81 1.58 -12.06
CA LYS A 64 -3.87 0.67 -10.92
C LYS A 64 -2.65 -0.24 -10.84
N LEU A 65 -2.44 -0.83 -9.67
CA LEU A 65 -1.46 -1.91 -9.51
C LEU A 65 -1.90 -3.17 -10.27
N PRO A 66 -0.93 -3.95 -10.79
CA PRO A 66 -1.21 -5.26 -11.36
C PRO A 66 -1.96 -6.15 -10.38
N GLU A 67 -2.96 -6.86 -10.88
CA GLU A 67 -3.78 -7.75 -10.07
C GLU A 67 -4.25 -8.99 -10.83
N ARG A 68 -4.81 -9.94 -10.08
CA ARG A 68 -5.29 -11.20 -10.66
C ARG A 68 -6.33 -11.03 -11.76
N GLN A 69 -7.14 -9.97 -11.71
CA GLN A 69 -8.15 -9.71 -12.74
C GLN A 69 -7.55 -9.35 -14.10
N ASP A 70 -6.27 -8.98 -14.17
CA ASP A 70 -5.59 -8.68 -15.42
C ASP A 70 -5.51 -9.92 -16.34
N PHE A 71 -5.49 -11.13 -15.77
CA PHE A 71 -5.56 -12.34 -16.56
C PHE A 71 -6.86 -12.44 -17.39
N TYR A 72 -7.95 -12.00 -16.83
CA TYR A 72 -9.24 -11.97 -17.53
C TYR A 72 -9.32 -10.79 -18.50
N ARG A 73 -8.77 -9.63 -18.10
CA ARG A 73 -8.77 -8.41 -18.92
C ARG A 73 -8.00 -8.60 -20.23
N TYR A 74 -6.81 -9.18 -20.15
CA TYR A 74 -5.96 -9.41 -21.31
C TYR A 74 -6.32 -10.70 -22.05
N GLY A 75 -6.98 -11.66 -21.42
CA GLY A 75 -7.36 -12.93 -22.01
C GLY A 75 -6.17 -13.61 -22.72
N PRO A 76 -6.25 -13.86 -24.05
CA PRO A 76 -5.17 -14.48 -24.81
C PRO A 76 -3.98 -13.54 -25.11
N ASP A 77 -4.11 -12.23 -24.89
CA ASP A 77 -3.01 -11.25 -25.10
C ASP A 77 -2.00 -11.28 -23.95
N HIS A 78 -1.27 -12.39 -23.86
CA HIS A 78 -0.23 -12.56 -22.85
C HIS A 78 0.90 -11.52 -22.99
N ALA A 79 1.26 -11.17 -24.24
CA ALA A 79 2.32 -10.21 -24.49
C ALA A 79 1.93 -8.80 -24.03
N GLY A 80 0.69 -8.38 -24.24
CA GLY A 80 0.16 -7.11 -23.76
C GLY A 80 0.18 -7.04 -22.23
N ARG A 81 -0.26 -8.12 -21.56
CA ARG A 81 -0.21 -8.20 -20.10
C ARG A 81 1.21 -8.12 -19.55
N ILE A 82 2.16 -8.84 -20.13
CA ILE A 82 3.56 -8.83 -19.71
C ILE A 82 4.11 -7.40 -19.83
N ARG A 83 3.93 -6.72 -20.96
CA ARG A 83 4.40 -5.33 -21.14
C ARG A 83 3.80 -4.39 -20.09
N ALA A 84 2.51 -4.53 -19.79
CA ALA A 84 1.87 -3.71 -18.75
C ALA A 84 2.46 -3.97 -17.37
N TRP A 85 2.73 -5.22 -17.03
CA TRP A 85 3.33 -5.57 -15.74
C TRP A 85 4.79 -5.15 -15.64
N GLU A 86 5.58 -5.26 -16.71
CA GLU A 86 6.96 -4.75 -16.78
C GLU A 86 6.99 -3.22 -16.59
N THR A 87 6.06 -2.50 -17.19
CA THR A 87 5.90 -1.05 -16.97
C THR A 87 5.62 -0.76 -15.50
N ALA A 88 4.70 -1.50 -14.89
CA ALA A 88 4.38 -1.32 -13.47
C ALA A 88 5.59 -1.63 -12.57
N ILE A 89 6.37 -2.66 -12.87
CA ILE A 89 7.59 -3.00 -12.13
C ILE A 89 8.62 -1.86 -12.23
N ALA A 90 8.83 -1.31 -13.43
CA ALA A 90 9.73 -0.19 -13.62
C ALA A 90 9.32 1.05 -12.82
N GLU A 91 8.03 1.40 -12.83
CA GLU A 91 7.48 2.51 -12.03
C GLU A 91 7.58 2.24 -10.51
N CYS A 92 7.44 0.99 -10.06
CA CYS A 92 7.65 0.63 -8.66
C CYS A 92 9.07 0.90 -8.18
N GLY A 93 10.07 0.87 -9.06
CA GLY A 93 11.43 1.29 -8.74
C GLY A 93 11.51 2.75 -8.31
N ARG A 94 10.75 3.64 -8.97
CA ARG A 94 10.65 5.06 -8.59
C ARG A 94 9.95 5.22 -7.24
N PHE A 95 8.88 4.47 -7.01
CA PHE A 95 8.19 4.47 -5.73
C PHE A 95 9.10 4.01 -4.60
N ALA A 96 9.84 2.91 -4.80
CA ALA A 96 10.80 2.41 -3.81
C ALA A 96 11.89 3.45 -3.50
N ALA A 97 12.44 4.12 -4.52
CA ALA A 97 13.45 5.17 -4.34
C ALA A 97 12.88 6.36 -3.53
N ALA A 98 11.64 6.76 -3.78
CA ALA A 98 10.99 7.82 -3.02
C ALA A 98 10.81 7.44 -1.54
N VAL A 99 10.39 6.21 -1.25
CA VAL A 99 10.24 5.70 0.12
C VAL A 99 11.59 5.65 0.83
N LEU A 100 12.62 5.10 0.19
CA LEU A 100 13.96 5.04 0.76
C LEU A 100 14.54 6.43 1.02
N GLY A 101 14.38 7.37 0.09
CA GLY A 101 14.81 8.75 0.26
C GLY A 101 14.09 9.44 1.43
N TRP A 102 12.80 9.16 1.61
CA TRP A 102 12.07 9.65 2.77
C TRP A 102 12.58 9.03 4.09
N MET A 103 12.90 7.73 4.09
CA MET A 103 13.44 7.05 5.28
C MET A 103 14.81 7.63 5.70
N GLU A 104 15.63 8.07 4.74
CA GLU A 104 16.91 8.71 5.03
C GLU A 104 16.74 10.13 5.59
N ARG A 105 15.72 10.85 5.13
CA ARG A 105 15.39 12.21 5.55
C ARG A 105 13.88 12.35 5.75
N PRO A 106 13.35 11.87 6.88
CA PRO A 106 11.92 11.92 7.14
C PRO A 106 11.39 13.36 7.13
N ASP A 107 10.35 13.59 6.35
CA ASP A 107 9.59 14.83 6.35
C ASP A 107 8.19 14.56 6.94
N PRO A 108 7.96 14.98 8.20
CA PRO A 108 6.67 14.76 8.85
C PRO A 108 5.49 15.47 8.18
N THR A 109 5.75 16.48 7.35
CA THR A 109 4.68 17.21 6.64
C THR A 109 4.00 16.38 5.56
N LEU A 110 4.64 15.27 5.15
CA LEU A 110 4.10 14.30 4.19
C LEU A 110 3.28 13.18 4.85
N ILE A 111 3.18 13.18 6.18
CA ILE A 111 2.42 12.18 6.93
C ILE A 111 1.02 12.72 7.16
N GLU A 112 0.02 11.94 6.73
CA GLU A 112 -1.38 12.23 6.98
C GLU A 112 -1.92 11.27 8.05
N PRO A 113 -2.77 11.74 8.97
CA PRO A 113 -3.45 10.85 9.91
C PRO A 113 -4.32 9.84 9.18
N ILE A 114 -4.31 8.62 9.65
CA ILE A 114 -5.18 7.54 9.11
C ILE A 114 -6.63 7.77 9.56
#